data_b2a1d523bbbb96846f3731d3b4472466
#
_entry.id   b2a1d523bbbb96846f3731d3b4472466
#
_cell.length_a   1.000
_cell.length_b   1.000
_cell.length_c   1.000
_cell.angle_alpha   90.00
_cell.angle_beta   90.00
_cell.angle_gamma   90.00
#
_symmetry.space_group_name_H-M   'P 1'
#
loop_
_entity.id
_entity.type
_entity.pdbx_description
1 polymer ?
#
loop_
_entity_poly.entity_id
_entity_poly.type
_entity_poly.pdbx_seq_one_letter_code
_entity_poly.pdbx_strand_id
1 'polypeptide(L)'
;MFQSYPKLCDILKDKFKFILIDEYQDTNPVVVEIFLQHLKQSNRKNIIGFFGDSMQSIYEDGVGDLNAYIQAGEVYEVQKEQNRRNPSLVIELANRLRTDGIEQHPSTDNHAPNMQDGRVKEGNIKFYYSAQGVDDLETLKRTLDWDFDNAIQTKELNLTHNLIAPKAGFGELMEIYDDDKIIDYKNRITKYIKENNVATDFSEKTFGEVIEILKDGKTGRELNQVNPTPGMQTFIDAHSEQFEDAKQYPFDVFKKIYLDKDSLLDDTKKDKEDENKKGTKRDELIKHLFKIQNNINLYKEERYNEFLRKTEYRISSIADKQSLKDTIVTLDSMSDETIEDVIDYAHDNGICKKDDKFDTFLRDKEYVYTQVKRIKFQVFQNLFYYLEGYTPFSTQHKIKGAEFDNVLVVLDNGNWNKYNFEYLMNVEIFDGLTTLKKSSFEKILNRTQKIFYVCCTRAKENLVVFYNLPSDAIIEKAKMWFGEDNVIRI
;
A
#
# COMPACT_ATOMS: atom_id res chain seq x y z
N MET A 1 -14.66 1.97 -29.87
CA MET A 1 -15.23 0.70 -30.38
C MET A 1 -16.77 0.70 -30.27
N PHE A 2 -17.40 0.75 -29.10
CA PHE A 2 -18.86 0.74 -28.94
C PHE A 2 -19.57 1.89 -29.68
N GLN A 3 -18.98 3.09 -29.66
CA GLN A 3 -19.48 4.25 -30.38
C GLN A 3 -19.56 4.01 -31.92
N SER A 4 -18.54 3.33 -32.46
CA SER A 4 -18.42 3.13 -33.94
C SER A 4 -19.11 1.88 -34.45
N TYR A 5 -19.45 0.94 -33.55
CA TYR A 5 -20.03 -0.36 -33.92
C TYR A 5 -21.25 -0.69 -33.07
N PRO A 6 -22.47 -0.11 -33.39
CA PRO A 6 -23.68 -0.33 -32.60
C PRO A 6 -24.10 -1.83 -32.47
N LYS A 7 -23.72 -2.67 -33.44
CA LYS A 7 -23.94 -4.12 -33.37
C LYS A 7 -23.30 -4.79 -32.14
N LEU A 8 -22.22 -4.23 -31.60
CA LEU A 8 -21.63 -4.74 -30.37
C LEU A 8 -22.53 -4.52 -29.16
N CYS A 9 -23.31 -3.43 -29.16
CA CYS A 9 -24.31 -3.16 -28.12
C CYS A 9 -25.46 -4.18 -28.19
N ASP A 10 -25.92 -4.56 -29.39
CA ASP A 10 -26.92 -5.60 -29.57
C ASP A 10 -26.43 -6.94 -29.05
N ILE A 11 -25.22 -7.34 -29.45
CA ILE A 11 -24.59 -8.60 -29.00
C ILE A 11 -24.47 -8.63 -27.48
N LEU A 12 -24.00 -7.55 -26.86
CA LEU A 12 -23.82 -7.47 -25.40
C LEU A 12 -25.18 -7.63 -24.69
N LYS A 13 -26.21 -6.91 -25.11
CA LYS A 13 -27.56 -6.97 -24.54
C LYS A 13 -28.27 -8.32 -24.80
N ASP A 14 -28.00 -8.97 -25.93
CA ASP A 14 -28.53 -10.30 -26.19
C ASP A 14 -27.88 -11.38 -25.35
N LYS A 15 -26.56 -11.25 -25.14
CA LYS A 15 -25.78 -12.19 -24.34
C LYS A 15 -26.03 -12.02 -22.85
N PHE A 16 -26.14 -10.77 -22.35
CA PHE A 16 -26.26 -10.45 -20.92
C PHE A 16 -27.57 -9.67 -20.68
N LYS A 17 -28.58 -10.36 -20.20
CA LYS A 17 -29.86 -9.73 -19.84
C LYS A 17 -29.81 -8.98 -18.54
N PHE A 18 -28.90 -9.36 -17.67
CA PHE A 18 -28.61 -8.69 -16.41
C PHE A 18 -27.08 -8.45 -16.33
N ILE A 19 -26.71 -7.22 -16.01
CA ILE A 19 -25.33 -6.81 -15.75
C ILE A 19 -25.33 -6.18 -14.36
N LEU A 20 -24.65 -6.80 -13.41
CA LEU A 20 -24.57 -6.32 -12.04
C LEU A 20 -23.10 -5.92 -11.77
N ILE A 21 -22.88 -4.69 -11.38
CA ILE A 21 -21.55 -4.11 -11.15
C ILE A 21 -21.47 -3.80 -9.67
N ASP A 22 -20.64 -4.54 -8.97
CA ASP A 22 -20.33 -4.30 -7.57
C ASP A 22 -19.18 -3.29 -7.41
N GLU A 23 -19.15 -2.56 -6.30
CA GLU A 23 -18.18 -1.49 -6.02
C GLU A 23 -18.08 -0.50 -7.22
N TYR A 24 -19.24 -0.08 -7.74
CA TYR A 24 -19.29 0.76 -8.94
C TYR A 24 -18.41 2.00 -8.87
N GLN A 25 -18.23 2.58 -7.70
CA GLN A 25 -17.44 3.79 -7.50
C GLN A 25 -15.96 3.61 -7.85
N ASP A 26 -15.46 2.35 -7.89
CA ASP A 26 -14.11 2.01 -8.34
C ASP A 26 -14.04 1.59 -9.81
N THR A 27 -15.22 1.49 -10.48
CA THR A 27 -15.26 1.12 -11.89
C THR A 27 -14.70 2.26 -12.76
N ASN A 28 -13.88 1.88 -13.74
CA ASN A 28 -13.33 2.86 -14.68
C ASN A 28 -14.44 3.67 -15.37
N PRO A 29 -14.36 5.02 -15.43
CA PRO A 29 -15.38 5.88 -16.02
C PRO A 29 -15.76 5.50 -17.46
N VAL A 30 -14.80 5.02 -18.28
CA VAL A 30 -15.06 4.58 -19.66
C VAL A 30 -15.98 3.36 -19.69
N VAL A 31 -15.87 2.46 -18.71
CA VAL A 31 -16.77 1.29 -18.61
C VAL A 31 -18.18 1.73 -18.24
N VAL A 32 -18.33 2.67 -17.30
CA VAL A 32 -19.64 3.25 -16.94
C VAL A 32 -20.26 3.96 -18.14
N GLU A 33 -19.48 4.73 -18.91
CA GLU A 33 -19.92 5.37 -20.15
C GLU A 33 -20.42 4.35 -21.18
N ILE A 34 -19.75 3.22 -21.35
CA ILE A 34 -20.21 2.14 -22.24
C ILE A 34 -21.61 1.69 -21.83
N PHE A 35 -21.84 1.45 -20.55
CA PHE A 35 -23.13 0.93 -20.06
C PHE A 35 -24.24 1.98 -20.09
N LEU A 36 -23.97 3.22 -19.70
CA LEU A 36 -24.99 4.25 -19.54
C LEU A 36 -25.22 5.10 -20.81
N GLN A 37 -24.21 5.21 -21.70
CA GLN A 37 -24.34 6.01 -22.92
C GLN A 37 -24.36 5.14 -24.19
N HIS A 38 -23.33 4.31 -24.41
CA HIS A 38 -23.20 3.60 -25.68
C HIS A 38 -24.24 2.50 -25.85
N LEU A 39 -24.63 1.79 -24.80
CA LEU A 39 -25.67 0.76 -24.90
C LEU A 39 -27.07 1.32 -25.29
N LYS A 40 -27.29 2.65 -25.12
CA LYS A 40 -28.54 3.29 -25.61
C LYS A 40 -28.73 3.23 -27.12
N GLN A 41 -27.66 3.02 -27.89
CA GLN A 41 -27.71 2.86 -29.34
C GLN A 41 -28.42 1.56 -29.76
N SER A 42 -28.62 0.61 -28.86
CA SER A 42 -29.31 -0.66 -29.12
C SER A 42 -30.73 -0.63 -28.58
N ASN A 43 -31.69 -1.06 -29.41
CA ASN A 43 -33.09 -1.23 -29.04
C ASN A 43 -33.38 -2.51 -28.23
N ARG A 44 -32.35 -3.35 -28.02
CA ARG A 44 -32.46 -4.55 -27.17
C ARG A 44 -32.63 -4.15 -25.72
N LYS A 45 -33.24 -5.02 -24.91
CA LYS A 45 -33.46 -4.78 -23.48
C LYS A 45 -32.49 -5.56 -22.62
N ASN A 46 -31.94 -4.92 -21.64
CA ASN A 46 -31.20 -5.51 -20.52
C ASN A 46 -31.43 -4.66 -19.28
N ILE A 47 -31.06 -5.19 -18.13
CA ILE A 47 -31.08 -4.49 -16.84
C ILE A 47 -29.63 -4.36 -16.35
N ILE A 48 -29.28 -3.16 -15.93
CA ILE A 48 -27.95 -2.87 -15.35
C ILE A 48 -28.16 -2.39 -13.93
N GLY A 49 -27.50 -3.03 -12.98
CA GLY A 49 -27.47 -2.64 -11.57
C GLY A 49 -26.07 -2.23 -11.15
N PHE A 50 -25.94 -1.07 -10.52
CA PHE A 50 -24.73 -0.57 -9.91
C PHE A 50 -24.88 -0.66 -8.39
N PHE A 51 -23.98 -1.39 -7.73
CA PHE A 51 -23.96 -1.59 -6.29
C PHE A 51 -22.68 -0.96 -5.73
N GLY A 52 -22.77 -0.19 -4.67
CA GLY A 52 -21.61 0.46 -4.07
C GLY A 52 -21.97 1.64 -3.17
N ASP A 53 -20.95 2.33 -2.69
CA ASP A 53 -21.06 3.48 -1.81
C ASP A 53 -20.06 4.56 -2.28
N SER A 54 -20.54 5.73 -2.69
CA SER A 54 -19.72 6.85 -3.15
C SER A 54 -18.73 7.33 -2.09
N MET A 55 -19.07 7.18 -0.80
CA MET A 55 -18.18 7.49 0.32
C MET A 55 -17.01 6.51 0.44
N GLN A 56 -17.07 5.34 -0.20
CA GLN A 56 -15.99 4.36 -0.26
C GLN A 56 -15.13 4.47 -1.54
N SER A 57 -15.28 5.53 -2.31
CA SER A 57 -14.44 5.85 -3.47
C SER A 57 -13.10 6.42 -3.03
N ILE A 58 -12.12 5.55 -2.78
CA ILE A 58 -10.78 5.93 -2.32
C ILE A 58 -9.71 5.81 -3.42
N TYR A 59 -10.06 5.33 -4.61
CA TYR A 59 -9.16 5.18 -5.75
C TYR A 59 -9.40 6.28 -6.78
N GLU A 60 -8.31 6.79 -7.38
CA GLU A 60 -8.37 7.92 -8.33
C GLU A 60 -8.94 7.55 -9.70
N ASP A 61 -8.83 6.27 -10.10
CA ASP A 61 -9.19 5.79 -11.44
C ASP A 61 -10.67 5.36 -11.56
N GLY A 62 -11.42 5.39 -10.45
CA GLY A 62 -12.82 5.05 -10.42
C GLY A 62 -13.75 6.22 -10.82
N VAL A 63 -14.99 5.89 -11.18
CA VAL A 63 -16.02 6.90 -11.50
C VAL A 63 -16.39 7.78 -10.30
N GLY A 64 -16.22 7.25 -9.09
CA GLY A 64 -16.49 7.95 -7.85
C GLY A 64 -17.97 7.94 -7.46
N ASP A 65 -18.84 8.58 -8.23
CA ASP A 65 -20.28 8.60 -8.03
C ASP A 65 -21.02 8.59 -9.40
N LEU A 66 -22.34 8.43 -9.35
CA LEU A 66 -23.24 8.46 -10.51
C LEU A 66 -24.20 9.65 -10.48
N ASN A 67 -23.93 10.67 -9.66
CA ASN A 67 -24.84 11.80 -9.43
C ASN A 67 -25.28 12.50 -10.73
N ALA A 68 -24.38 12.67 -11.69
CA ALA A 68 -24.69 13.28 -12.97
C ALA A 68 -25.74 12.47 -13.76
N TYR A 69 -25.65 11.14 -13.72
CA TYR A 69 -26.60 10.24 -14.38
C TYR A 69 -27.94 10.12 -13.64
N ILE A 70 -27.91 10.20 -12.31
CA ILE A 70 -29.12 10.23 -11.45
C ILE A 70 -29.90 11.53 -11.72
N GLN A 71 -29.22 12.67 -11.73
CA GLN A 71 -29.82 13.99 -12.01
C GLN A 71 -30.38 14.08 -13.44
N ALA A 72 -29.72 13.41 -14.38
CA ALA A 72 -30.22 13.32 -15.75
C ALA A 72 -31.40 12.34 -15.92
N GLY A 73 -31.82 11.63 -14.86
CA GLY A 73 -32.89 10.62 -14.92
C GLY A 73 -32.50 9.32 -15.66
N GLU A 74 -31.22 9.08 -15.85
CA GLU A 74 -30.70 7.92 -16.55
C GLU A 74 -30.48 6.72 -15.64
N VAL A 75 -30.27 6.97 -14.36
CA VAL A 75 -30.11 5.97 -13.29
C VAL A 75 -31.13 6.26 -12.21
N TYR A 76 -31.86 5.23 -11.79
CA TYR A 76 -32.75 5.27 -10.64
C TYR A 76 -31.98 4.84 -9.39
N GLU A 77 -31.86 5.74 -8.42
CA GLU A 77 -31.18 5.46 -7.16
C GLU A 77 -32.11 4.76 -6.16
N VAL A 78 -31.60 3.71 -5.52
CA VAL A 78 -32.23 3.04 -4.39
C VAL A 78 -31.27 3.14 -3.22
N GLN A 79 -31.56 4.03 -2.28
CA GLN A 79 -30.72 4.21 -1.09
C GLN A 79 -30.94 3.06 -0.10
N LYS A 80 -29.82 2.50 0.37
CA LYS A 80 -29.81 1.47 1.39
C LYS A 80 -29.24 2.04 2.69
N GLU A 81 -30.14 2.39 3.62
CA GLU A 81 -29.82 3.05 4.86
C GLU A 81 -29.45 2.08 6.01
N GLN A 82 -29.81 0.79 5.87
CA GLN A 82 -29.57 -0.20 6.91
C GLN A 82 -28.08 -0.62 6.98
N ASN A 83 -27.47 -0.40 8.14
CA ASN A 83 -26.13 -0.88 8.46
C ASN A 83 -26.22 -2.15 9.30
N ARG A 84 -25.64 -3.26 8.80
CA ARG A 84 -25.66 -4.58 9.43
C ARG A 84 -24.33 -4.95 10.09
N ARG A 85 -23.32 -4.10 9.96
CA ARG A 85 -21.93 -4.37 10.36
C ARG A 85 -21.55 -3.66 11.65
N ASN A 86 -21.74 -2.35 11.65
CA ASN A 86 -21.16 -1.50 12.67
C ASN A 86 -22.05 -1.37 13.90
N PRO A 87 -21.49 -1.23 15.11
CA PRO A 87 -22.21 -0.88 16.31
C PRO A 87 -22.73 0.57 16.25
N SER A 88 -23.66 0.94 17.13
CA SER A 88 -24.37 2.23 17.05
C SER A 88 -23.43 3.44 17.08
N LEU A 89 -22.43 3.46 17.96
CA LEU A 89 -21.49 4.60 18.04
C LEU A 89 -20.66 4.77 16.76
N VAL A 90 -20.30 3.66 16.09
CA VAL A 90 -19.59 3.73 14.81
C VAL A 90 -20.53 4.18 13.68
N ILE A 91 -21.81 3.79 13.69
CA ILE A 91 -22.83 4.28 12.74
C ILE A 91 -23.01 5.79 12.90
N GLU A 92 -23.13 6.29 14.12
CA GLU A 92 -23.24 7.72 14.41
C GLU A 92 -22.04 8.51 13.90
N LEU A 93 -20.81 8.00 14.17
CA LEU A 93 -19.59 8.61 13.63
C LEU A 93 -19.58 8.59 12.09
N ALA A 94 -19.94 7.46 11.49
CA ALA A 94 -20.01 7.33 10.04
C ALA A 94 -20.98 8.36 9.43
N ASN A 95 -22.15 8.58 10.03
CA ASN A 95 -23.12 9.59 9.59
C ASN A 95 -22.57 11.02 9.69
N ARG A 96 -21.78 11.33 10.73
CA ARG A 96 -21.08 12.63 10.86
C ARG A 96 -19.99 12.82 9.79
N LEU A 97 -19.43 11.74 9.25
CA LEU A 97 -18.41 11.77 8.21
C LEU A 97 -19.00 11.77 6.80
N ARG A 98 -20.26 11.37 6.60
CA ARG A 98 -20.90 11.36 5.27
C ARG A 98 -21.22 12.76 4.78
N THR A 99 -21.11 12.96 3.46
CA THR A 99 -21.38 14.24 2.78
C THR A 99 -22.39 14.10 1.66
N ASP A 100 -22.91 12.89 1.45
CA ASP A 100 -23.85 12.56 0.37
C ASP A 100 -25.34 12.64 0.80
N GLY A 101 -25.61 13.00 2.06
CA GLY A 101 -26.95 13.15 2.60
C GLY A 101 -27.63 11.83 2.99
N ILE A 102 -26.95 10.69 2.87
CA ILE A 102 -27.49 9.40 3.32
C ILE A 102 -27.22 9.24 4.82
N GLU A 103 -28.27 8.94 5.59
CA GLU A 103 -28.17 8.61 7.00
C GLU A 103 -28.34 7.11 7.22
N GLN A 104 -27.34 6.48 7.82
CA GLN A 104 -27.37 5.04 8.11
C GLN A 104 -28.04 4.78 9.46
N HIS A 105 -28.81 3.70 9.51
CA HIS A 105 -29.49 3.23 10.72
C HIS A 105 -29.15 1.76 10.97
N PRO A 106 -29.16 1.27 12.23
CA PRO A 106 -29.04 -0.13 12.53
C PRO A 106 -30.06 -0.99 11.78
N SER A 107 -29.67 -2.19 11.40
CA SER A 107 -30.59 -3.13 10.76
C SER A 107 -31.75 -3.50 11.68
N THR A 108 -32.93 -3.70 11.11
CA THR A 108 -34.08 -4.26 11.82
C THR A 108 -34.04 -5.78 11.93
N ASP A 109 -33.08 -6.43 11.25
CA ASP A 109 -32.87 -7.88 11.30
C ASP A 109 -32.12 -8.28 12.57
N ASN A 110 -32.81 -8.98 13.49
CA ASN A 110 -32.24 -9.43 14.75
C ASN A 110 -31.07 -10.42 14.57
N HIS A 111 -30.87 -10.99 13.39
CA HIS A 111 -29.76 -11.86 13.05
C HIS A 111 -28.59 -11.12 12.37
N ALA A 112 -28.63 -9.80 12.25
CA ALA A 112 -27.52 -9.02 11.71
C ALA A 112 -26.28 -9.15 12.61
N PRO A 113 -25.04 -9.20 12.05
CA PRO A 113 -23.81 -9.38 12.82
C PRO A 113 -23.56 -8.35 13.92
N ASN A 114 -24.14 -7.15 13.78
CA ASN A 114 -24.05 -6.07 14.78
C ASN A 114 -25.18 -6.11 15.83
N MET A 115 -26.01 -7.16 15.84
CA MET A 115 -27.07 -7.34 16.83
C MET A 115 -26.64 -8.31 17.94
N GLN A 116 -27.07 -8.02 19.16
CA GLN A 116 -26.92 -8.87 20.33
C GLN A 116 -28.18 -8.76 21.19
N ASP A 117 -28.78 -9.89 21.55
CA ASP A 117 -30.00 -9.96 22.36
C ASP A 117 -31.15 -9.05 21.85
N GLY A 118 -31.31 -9.01 20.52
CA GLY A 118 -32.34 -8.20 19.84
C GLY A 118 -32.10 -6.69 19.84
N ARG A 119 -30.90 -6.25 20.21
CA ARG A 119 -30.48 -4.85 20.18
C ARG A 119 -29.18 -4.69 19.40
N VAL A 120 -29.00 -3.52 18.77
CA VAL A 120 -27.70 -3.20 18.17
C VAL A 120 -26.64 -3.08 19.27
N LYS A 121 -25.44 -3.64 19.02
CA LYS A 121 -24.28 -3.43 19.89
C LYS A 121 -23.97 -1.95 19.99
N GLU A 122 -23.65 -1.45 21.16
CA GLU A 122 -23.24 -0.04 21.34
C GLU A 122 -21.87 0.22 20.71
N GLY A 123 -20.91 -0.68 20.96
CA GLY A 123 -19.52 -0.55 20.54
C GLY A 123 -18.75 0.47 21.38
N ASN A 124 -17.52 0.77 20.94
CA ASN A 124 -16.68 1.73 21.62
C ASN A 124 -15.91 2.56 20.58
N ILE A 125 -15.96 3.90 20.70
CA ILE A 125 -15.18 4.81 19.87
C ILE A 125 -14.34 5.71 20.76
N LYS A 126 -13.03 5.87 20.48
CA LYS A 126 -12.16 6.79 21.22
C LYS A 126 -11.20 7.49 20.29
N PHE A 127 -10.86 8.72 20.64
CA PHE A 127 -9.82 9.50 20.00
C PHE A 127 -8.71 9.79 21.01
N TYR A 128 -7.52 9.31 20.75
CA TYR A 128 -6.34 9.55 21.57
C TYR A 128 -5.39 10.51 20.89
N TYR A 129 -4.73 11.36 21.68
CA TYR A 129 -3.72 12.25 21.14
C TYR A 129 -2.53 12.43 22.09
N SER A 130 -1.34 12.58 21.51
CA SER A 130 -0.12 12.98 22.21
C SER A 130 0.05 14.49 22.15
N ALA A 131 0.51 15.10 23.24
CA ALA A 131 0.77 16.54 23.32
C ALA A 131 2.24 16.90 23.59
N GLN A 132 3.14 15.90 23.64
CA GLN A 132 4.55 16.13 24.02
C GLN A 132 5.56 15.85 22.89
N GLY A 133 5.11 15.52 21.68
CA GLY A 133 5.99 15.22 20.55
C GLY A 133 6.71 13.88 20.65
N VAL A 134 6.37 13.06 21.63
CA VAL A 134 6.85 11.68 21.76
C VAL A 134 5.85 10.79 21.03
N ASP A 135 6.35 9.79 20.31
CA ASP A 135 5.49 8.76 19.74
C ASP A 135 4.94 7.85 20.84
N ASP A 136 3.80 8.25 21.40
CA ASP A 136 3.11 7.54 22.47
C ASP A 136 2.23 6.38 21.95
N LEU A 137 2.29 6.07 20.65
CA LEU A 137 1.47 5.03 20.03
C LEU A 137 1.70 3.66 20.67
N GLU A 138 2.94 3.30 20.96
CA GLU A 138 3.24 2.02 21.63
C GLU A 138 2.74 2.00 23.09
N THR A 139 2.76 3.15 23.76
CA THR A 139 2.16 3.31 25.09
C THR A 139 0.65 3.13 25.02
N LEU A 140 -0.01 3.76 24.02
CA LEU A 140 -1.43 3.56 23.77
C LEU A 140 -1.78 2.09 23.56
N LYS A 141 -1.05 1.40 22.67
CA LYS A 141 -1.30 -0.02 22.36
C LYS A 141 -1.28 -0.90 23.61
N ARG A 142 -0.37 -0.63 24.55
CA ARG A 142 -0.31 -1.37 25.84
C ARG A 142 -1.52 -1.09 26.74
N THR A 143 -2.16 0.07 26.61
CA THR A 143 -3.34 0.41 27.43
C THR A 143 -4.66 -0.07 26.83
N LEU A 144 -4.68 -0.49 25.57
CA LEU A 144 -5.91 -0.90 24.88
C LEU A 144 -6.38 -2.30 25.21
N ASP A 145 -5.59 -3.12 25.90
CA ASP A 145 -5.92 -4.54 26.18
C ASP A 145 -6.40 -5.33 24.94
N TRP A 146 -5.82 -5.00 23.77
CA TRP A 146 -6.11 -5.68 22.51
C TRP A 146 -4.98 -6.65 22.15
N ASP A 147 -5.35 -7.80 21.61
CA ASP A 147 -4.39 -8.74 21.05
C ASP A 147 -3.90 -8.23 19.68
N PHE A 148 -2.76 -7.52 19.67
CA PHE A 148 -2.11 -7.06 18.45
C PHE A 148 -1.34 -8.17 17.70
N ASP A 149 -1.18 -9.36 18.27
CA ASP A 149 -0.62 -10.51 17.55
C ASP A 149 -1.71 -11.23 16.73
N ASN A 150 -2.98 -11.00 17.04
CA ASN A 150 -4.11 -11.56 16.32
C ASN A 150 -4.54 -10.67 15.14
N ALA A 151 -3.90 -10.86 14.01
CA ALA A 151 -4.16 -10.10 12.78
C ALA A 151 -5.59 -10.26 12.20
N ILE A 152 -6.38 -11.23 12.69
CA ILE A 152 -7.76 -11.44 12.25
C ILE A 152 -8.72 -10.55 13.04
N GLN A 153 -8.45 -10.32 14.31
CA GLN A 153 -9.30 -9.54 15.19
C GLN A 153 -8.90 -8.06 15.27
N THR A 154 -7.60 -7.78 15.20
CA THR A 154 -7.05 -6.44 15.42
C THR A 154 -6.28 -5.94 14.21
N LYS A 155 -6.56 -4.69 13.81
CA LYS A 155 -5.77 -4.00 12.76
C LYS A 155 -5.37 -2.60 13.19
N GLU A 156 -4.09 -2.29 12.95
CA GLU A 156 -3.53 -0.95 12.96
C GLU A 156 -3.42 -0.42 11.52
N LEU A 157 -4.10 0.68 11.24
CA LEU A 157 -4.23 1.27 9.91
C LEU A 157 -3.37 2.51 9.77
N ASN A 158 -2.36 2.45 8.91
CA ASN A 158 -1.51 3.57 8.57
C ASN A 158 -1.72 3.97 7.09
N LEU A 159 -1.45 5.22 6.74
CA LEU A 159 -1.73 5.71 5.38
C LEU A 159 -0.79 5.09 4.33
N THR A 160 0.49 4.91 4.67
CA THR A 160 1.53 4.46 3.74
C THR A 160 2.33 3.27 4.28
N HIS A 161 2.95 2.52 3.38
CA HIS A 161 3.86 1.44 3.74
C HIS A 161 5.10 1.95 4.50
N ASN A 162 5.57 3.16 4.21
CA ASN A 162 6.72 3.77 4.89
C ASN A 162 6.47 4.00 6.38
N LEU A 163 5.21 4.28 6.77
CA LEU A 163 4.83 4.39 8.18
C LEU A 163 4.76 3.02 8.89
N ILE A 164 4.52 1.96 8.14
CA ILE A 164 4.40 0.59 8.64
C ILE A 164 5.77 -0.09 8.73
N ALA A 165 6.63 0.11 7.75
CA ALA A 165 7.86 -0.65 7.58
C ALA A 165 8.77 -0.70 8.81
N PRO A 166 9.05 0.43 9.52
CA PRO A 166 9.83 0.40 10.75
C PRO A 166 9.15 -0.39 11.87
N LYS A 167 7.83 -0.23 12.03
CA LYS A 167 7.02 -0.89 13.06
C LYS A 167 6.89 -2.39 12.82
N ALA A 168 6.76 -2.78 11.57
CA ALA A 168 6.65 -4.17 11.14
C ALA A 168 8.01 -4.85 10.94
N GLY A 169 9.14 -4.14 11.14
CA GLY A 169 10.49 -4.69 11.15
C GLY A 169 11.09 -4.96 9.76
N PHE A 170 10.64 -4.24 8.71
CA PHE A 170 11.24 -4.32 7.36
C PHE A 170 11.70 -2.95 6.82
N GLY A 171 11.96 -2.00 7.73
CA GLY A 171 12.38 -0.63 7.39
C GLY A 171 13.63 -0.57 6.52
N GLU A 172 14.65 -1.40 6.81
CA GLU A 172 15.91 -1.46 6.06
C GLU A 172 15.68 -1.79 4.56
N LEU A 173 14.77 -2.72 4.26
CA LEU A 173 14.42 -3.02 2.86
C LEU A 173 13.67 -1.85 2.20
N MET A 174 12.77 -1.18 2.92
CA MET A 174 12.07 0.00 2.39
C MET A 174 13.04 1.14 2.10
N GLU A 175 14.04 1.37 2.94
CA GLU A 175 15.05 2.39 2.72
C GLU A 175 15.82 2.15 1.40
N ILE A 176 16.25 0.91 1.14
CA ILE A 176 16.96 0.57 -0.09
C ILE A 176 16.07 0.75 -1.33
N TYR A 177 14.80 0.33 -1.28
CA TYR A 177 13.93 0.30 -2.46
C TYR A 177 13.17 1.59 -2.73
N ASP A 178 12.87 2.40 -1.71
CA ASP A 178 12.03 3.60 -1.84
C ASP A 178 12.73 4.90 -1.39
N ASP A 179 13.82 4.83 -0.60
CA ASP A 179 14.42 6.03 -0.01
C ASP A 179 15.94 6.15 -0.19
N ASP A 180 16.55 5.33 -1.06
CA ASP A 180 17.97 5.44 -1.39
C ASP A 180 18.30 6.74 -2.13
N LYS A 181 18.86 7.71 -1.39
CA LYS A 181 19.21 9.03 -1.94
C LYS A 181 20.44 9.02 -2.84
N ILE A 182 21.23 7.95 -2.85
CA ILE A 182 22.33 7.76 -3.81
C ILE A 182 21.73 7.46 -5.19
N ILE A 183 20.70 6.62 -5.25
CA ILE A 183 19.93 6.36 -6.48
C ILE A 183 19.22 7.65 -6.94
N ASP A 184 18.63 8.42 -6.03
CA ASP A 184 18.04 9.73 -6.35
C ASP A 184 19.07 10.69 -6.93
N TYR A 185 20.28 10.72 -6.37
CA TYR A 185 21.38 11.55 -6.89
C TYR A 185 21.82 11.08 -8.28
N LYS A 186 21.97 9.78 -8.51
CA LYS A 186 22.23 9.22 -9.83
C LYS A 186 21.14 9.59 -10.84
N ASN A 187 19.88 9.53 -10.44
CA ASN A 187 18.75 9.95 -11.29
C ASN A 187 18.83 11.44 -11.64
N ARG A 188 19.21 12.29 -10.67
CA ARG A 188 19.43 13.73 -10.86
C ARG A 188 20.54 13.99 -11.90
N ILE A 189 21.67 13.29 -11.81
CA ILE A 189 22.78 13.38 -12.77
C ILE A 189 22.33 12.94 -14.16
N THR A 190 21.64 11.79 -14.26
CA THR A 190 21.14 11.28 -15.55
C THR A 190 20.15 12.25 -16.19
N LYS A 191 19.27 12.85 -15.39
CA LYS A 191 18.33 13.88 -15.86
C LYS A 191 19.04 15.12 -16.34
N TYR A 192 20.05 15.60 -15.58
CA TYR A 192 20.85 16.77 -15.96
C TYR A 192 21.53 16.58 -17.33
N ILE A 193 22.17 15.40 -17.55
CA ILE A 193 22.83 15.07 -18.83
C ILE A 193 21.82 15.15 -19.98
N LYS A 194 20.63 14.58 -19.80
CA LYS A 194 19.58 14.57 -20.82
C LYS A 194 19.01 15.95 -21.11
N GLU A 195 18.68 16.73 -20.09
CA GLU A 195 18.02 18.05 -20.24
C GLU A 195 18.97 19.10 -20.81
N ASN A 196 20.27 19.00 -20.54
CA ASN A 196 21.27 19.94 -21.03
C ASN A 196 21.98 19.45 -22.31
N ASN A 197 21.53 18.33 -22.91
CA ASN A 197 22.11 17.75 -24.11
C ASN A 197 23.64 17.63 -24.04
N VAL A 198 24.17 17.14 -22.90
CA VAL A 198 25.62 17.03 -22.70
C VAL A 198 26.20 16.06 -23.74
N ALA A 199 27.07 16.57 -24.62
CA ALA A 199 27.62 15.80 -25.75
C ALA A 199 28.77 14.87 -25.38
N THR A 200 29.24 14.89 -24.12
CA THR A 200 30.34 14.05 -23.63
C THR A 200 29.93 12.58 -23.62
N ASP A 201 30.74 11.72 -24.18
CA ASP A 201 30.59 10.27 -24.08
C ASP A 201 31.07 9.78 -22.72
N PHE A 202 30.17 9.12 -21.98
CA PHE A 202 30.44 8.56 -20.66
C PHE A 202 30.47 7.03 -20.63
N SER A 203 30.52 6.36 -21.80
CA SER A 203 30.37 4.89 -21.90
C SER A 203 31.44 4.11 -21.13
N GLU A 204 32.65 4.65 -21.00
CA GLU A 204 33.78 4.00 -20.28
C GLU A 204 34.06 4.65 -18.92
N LYS A 205 33.17 5.50 -18.42
CA LYS A 205 33.36 6.25 -17.18
C LYS A 205 32.62 5.61 -16.02
N THR A 206 33.21 5.72 -14.83
CA THR A 206 32.52 5.40 -13.60
C THR A 206 31.56 6.54 -13.19
N PHE A 207 30.61 6.25 -12.30
CA PHE A 207 29.68 7.27 -11.79
C PHE A 207 30.44 8.42 -11.12
N GLY A 208 31.50 8.13 -10.37
CA GLY A 208 32.36 9.14 -9.73
C GLY A 208 33.04 10.05 -10.77
N GLU A 209 33.66 9.49 -11.82
CA GLU A 209 34.26 10.27 -12.89
C GLU A 209 33.26 11.16 -13.63
N VAL A 210 32.03 10.66 -13.85
CA VAL A 210 30.96 11.45 -14.46
C VAL A 210 30.59 12.66 -13.61
N ILE A 211 30.48 12.48 -12.29
CA ILE A 211 30.22 13.58 -11.35
C ILE A 211 31.32 14.65 -11.45
N GLU A 212 32.59 14.24 -11.41
CA GLU A 212 33.73 15.19 -11.47
C GLU A 212 33.76 15.94 -12.81
N ILE A 213 33.58 15.25 -13.94
CA ILE A 213 33.53 15.89 -15.26
C ILE A 213 32.38 16.89 -15.35
N LEU A 214 31.21 16.56 -14.79
CA LEU A 214 30.05 17.46 -14.82
C LEU A 214 30.20 18.66 -13.89
N LYS A 215 31.00 18.57 -12.83
CA LYS A 215 31.29 19.68 -11.90
C LYS A 215 32.40 20.60 -12.39
N ASP A 216 33.28 20.08 -13.25
CA ASP A 216 34.45 20.83 -13.72
C ASP A 216 34.06 22.16 -14.38
N GLY A 217 34.74 23.24 -13.95
CA GLY A 217 34.51 24.61 -14.45
C GLY A 217 33.16 25.23 -14.05
N LYS A 218 32.28 24.57 -13.33
CA LYS A 218 30.98 25.11 -12.91
C LYS A 218 31.03 25.79 -11.56
N THR A 219 30.25 26.86 -11.42
CA THR A 219 30.12 27.64 -10.19
C THR A 219 28.67 28.06 -9.94
N GLY A 220 28.36 28.44 -8.70
CA GLY A 220 27.06 29.00 -8.34
C GLY A 220 25.87 28.12 -8.74
N ARG A 221 24.93 28.67 -9.52
CA ARG A 221 23.69 27.99 -9.89
C ARG A 221 23.90 26.73 -10.74
N GLU A 222 24.88 26.75 -11.64
CA GLU A 222 25.17 25.60 -12.50
C GLU A 222 25.73 24.43 -11.69
N LEU A 223 26.66 24.72 -10.78
CA LEU A 223 27.19 23.69 -9.87
C LEU A 223 26.10 23.10 -8.98
N ASN A 224 25.16 23.93 -8.49
CA ASN A 224 24.05 23.47 -7.68
C ASN A 224 23.09 22.51 -8.42
N GLN A 225 23.02 22.56 -9.76
CA GLN A 225 22.22 21.63 -10.55
C GLN A 225 22.84 20.23 -10.57
N VAL A 226 24.17 20.13 -10.49
CA VAL A 226 24.93 18.87 -10.50
C VAL A 226 25.14 18.35 -9.07
N ASN A 227 25.30 19.20 -8.08
CA ASN A 227 25.49 18.80 -6.69
C ASN A 227 24.24 18.05 -6.14
N PRO A 228 24.44 17.15 -5.17
CA PRO A 228 23.31 16.59 -4.41
C PRO A 228 22.53 17.72 -3.72
N THR A 229 21.23 17.52 -3.54
CA THR A 229 20.42 18.42 -2.69
C THR A 229 20.83 18.27 -1.22
N PRO A 230 20.49 19.22 -0.33
CA PRO A 230 20.83 19.08 1.10
C PRO A 230 20.40 17.74 1.70
N GLY A 231 19.18 17.25 1.38
CA GLY A 231 18.73 15.94 1.87
C GLY A 231 19.51 14.76 1.31
N MET A 232 19.89 14.81 0.02
CA MET A 232 20.77 13.78 -0.57
C MET A 232 22.15 13.83 0.09
N GLN A 233 22.70 15.03 0.35
CA GLN A 233 24.01 15.18 0.97
C GLN A 233 24.00 14.61 2.40
N THR A 234 22.98 14.90 3.20
CA THR A 234 22.84 14.35 4.56
C THR A 234 22.83 12.81 4.54
N PHE A 235 22.11 12.21 3.59
CA PHE A 235 22.09 10.76 3.42
C PHE A 235 23.46 10.22 3.00
N ILE A 236 24.11 10.84 2.01
CA ILE A 236 25.44 10.47 1.52
C ILE A 236 26.46 10.55 2.65
N ASP A 237 26.41 11.57 3.49
CA ASP A 237 27.32 11.74 4.62
C ASP A 237 27.12 10.63 5.68
N ALA A 238 25.87 10.21 5.90
CA ALA A 238 25.55 9.09 6.79
C ALA A 238 25.94 7.72 6.20
N HIS A 239 25.95 7.59 4.86
CA HIS A 239 26.24 6.36 4.13
C HIS A 239 27.47 6.51 3.21
N SER A 240 28.53 7.11 3.74
CA SER A 240 29.72 7.49 2.96
C SER A 240 30.42 6.30 2.28
N GLU A 241 30.53 5.16 2.95
CA GLU A 241 31.10 3.94 2.38
C GLU A 241 30.29 3.45 1.16
N GLN A 242 28.97 3.38 1.30
CA GLN A 242 28.06 3.01 0.23
C GLN A 242 28.15 3.97 -0.96
N PHE A 243 28.32 5.26 -0.71
CA PHE A 243 28.48 6.23 -1.80
C PHE A 243 29.84 6.11 -2.50
N GLU A 244 30.93 5.86 -1.75
CA GLU A 244 32.24 5.58 -2.36
C GLU A 244 32.21 4.32 -3.23
N ASP A 245 31.53 3.27 -2.79
CA ASP A 245 31.28 2.07 -3.58
C ASP A 245 30.47 2.42 -4.85
N ALA A 246 29.38 3.19 -4.70
CA ALA A 246 28.54 3.59 -5.83
C ALA A 246 29.30 4.35 -6.91
N LYS A 247 30.28 5.17 -6.54
CA LYS A 247 31.14 5.92 -7.49
C LYS A 247 32.00 5.02 -8.37
N GLN A 248 32.28 3.78 -7.95
CA GLN A 248 33.10 2.84 -8.72
C GLN A 248 32.32 2.12 -9.82
N TYR A 249 30.98 2.11 -9.77
CA TYR A 249 30.19 1.43 -10.79
C TYR A 249 30.32 2.08 -12.17
N PRO A 250 30.42 1.28 -13.26
CA PRO A 250 30.34 1.82 -14.62
C PRO A 250 29.05 2.60 -14.80
N PHE A 251 29.14 3.84 -15.26
CA PHE A 251 27.97 4.71 -15.34
C PHE A 251 26.88 4.16 -16.26
N ASP A 252 27.26 3.49 -17.35
CA ASP A 252 26.32 2.89 -18.30
C ASP A 252 25.48 1.75 -17.70
N VAL A 253 25.96 1.09 -16.65
CA VAL A 253 25.21 0.09 -15.87
C VAL A 253 24.41 0.80 -14.79
N PHE A 254 25.08 1.64 -13.99
CA PHE A 254 24.47 2.29 -12.82
C PHE A 254 23.30 3.20 -13.19
N LYS A 255 23.39 3.96 -14.30
CA LYS A 255 22.31 4.82 -14.78
C LYS A 255 21.01 4.08 -15.09
N LYS A 256 21.06 2.77 -15.40
CA LYS A 256 19.89 1.94 -15.75
C LYS A 256 19.18 1.39 -14.52
N ILE A 257 19.82 1.42 -13.35
CA ILE A 257 19.19 0.93 -12.12
C ILE A 257 17.99 1.83 -11.80
N TYR A 258 16.83 1.24 -11.81
CA TYR A 258 15.58 1.82 -11.39
C TYR A 258 15.04 1.02 -10.21
N LEU A 259 14.73 1.72 -9.13
CA LEU A 259 14.11 1.17 -7.92
C LEU A 259 12.87 1.98 -7.60
N ASP A 260 11.86 1.30 -7.14
CA ASP A 260 10.68 1.86 -6.53
C ASP A 260 10.10 0.85 -5.52
N LYS A 261 9.23 1.32 -4.67
CA LYS A 261 8.56 0.46 -3.68
C LYS A 261 7.80 -0.73 -4.30
N ASP A 262 7.32 -0.62 -5.54
CA ASP A 262 6.60 -1.70 -6.21
C ASP A 262 7.55 -2.87 -6.54
N SER A 263 8.84 -2.58 -6.74
CA SER A 263 9.88 -3.61 -6.92
C SER A 263 10.07 -4.48 -5.66
N LEU A 264 9.68 -3.98 -4.50
CA LEU A 264 9.68 -4.69 -3.23
C LEU A 264 8.30 -5.25 -2.87
N LEU A 265 7.28 -4.39 -2.88
CA LEU A 265 5.96 -4.69 -2.30
C LEU A 265 5.00 -5.34 -3.28
N ASP A 266 5.05 -4.93 -4.59
CA ASP A 266 4.06 -5.28 -5.61
C ASP A 266 2.62 -4.98 -5.15
N ASP A 267 2.39 -3.74 -4.70
CA ASP A 267 1.10 -3.28 -4.15
C ASP A 267 0.03 -3.06 -5.25
N THR A 268 0.22 -3.68 -6.41
CA THR A 268 -0.78 -3.62 -7.47
C THR A 268 -1.95 -4.52 -7.12
N LYS A 269 -3.17 -3.98 -7.24
CA LYS A 269 -4.40 -4.78 -7.13
C LYS A 269 -4.32 -5.99 -8.06
N LYS A 270 -4.18 -7.16 -7.48
CA LYS A 270 -4.42 -8.42 -8.19
C LYS A 270 -5.91 -8.69 -8.05
N ASP A 271 -6.66 -8.56 -9.15
CA ASP A 271 -7.92 -9.26 -9.25
C ASP A 271 -7.61 -10.75 -9.12
N LYS A 272 -8.16 -11.39 -8.09
CA LYS A 272 -7.92 -12.83 -7.80
C LYS A 272 -8.23 -13.74 -8.99
N GLU A 273 -8.98 -13.24 -9.98
CA GLU A 273 -9.33 -13.95 -11.23
C GLU A 273 -8.27 -13.80 -12.34
N ASP A 274 -7.31 -12.86 -12.22
CA ASP A 274 -6.30 -12.57 -13.27
C ASP A 274 -4.88 -13.00 -12.88
N GLU A 275 -4.73 -13.97 -11.96
CA GLU A 275 -3.42 -14.49 -11.51
C GLU A 275 -2.50 -14.96 -12.67
N ASN A 276 -3.06 -15.17 -13.85
CA ASN A 276 -2.34 -15.67 -15.03
C ASN A 276 -1.90 -14.59 -16.04
N LYS A 277 -2.21 -13.30 -15.85
CA LYS A 277 -2.04 -12.30 -16.92
C LYS A 277 -1.07 -11.16 -16.69
N LYS A 278 -0.67 -10.86 -15.46
CA LYS A 278 0.40 -9.87 -15.19
C LYS A 278 1.40 -10.45 -14.21
N GLY A 279 2.65 -10.54 -14.64
CA GLY A 279 3.76 -10.85 -13.74
C GLY A 279 3.83 -9.84 -12.59
N THR A 280 4.31 -10.29 -11.44
CA THR A 280 4.58 -9.41 -10.30
C THR A 280 5.61 -8.34 -10.69
N LYS A 281 5.46 -7.12 -10.16
CA LYS A 281 6.42 -6.03 -10.32
C LYS A 281 7.67 -6.22 -9.46
N ARG A 282 7.63 -7.13 -8.47
CA ARG A 282 8.80 -7.43 -7.63
C ARG A 282 9.99 -7.77 -8.50
N ASP A 283 11.15 -7.32 -8.12
CA ASP A 283 12.38 -7.70 -8.82
C ASP A 283 12.74 -9.18 -8.59
N GLU A 284 13.74 -9.67 -9.31
CA GLU A 284 14.07 -11.10 -9.30
C GLU A 284 14.70 -11.55 -7.97
N LEU A 285 15.39 -10.67 -7.24
CA LEU A 285 15.89 -10.96 -5.89
C LEU A 285 14.75 -11.18 -4.91
N ILE A 286 13.81 -10.25 -4.86
CA ILE A 286 12.64 -10.35 -3.97
C ILE A 286 11.78 -11.56 -4.33
N LYS A 287 11.56 -11.83 -5.63
CA LYS A 287 10.89 -13.06 -6.08
C LYS A 287 11.60 -14.33 -5.61
N HIS A 288 12.93 -14.32 -5.65
CA HIS A 288 13.72 -15.46 -5.20
C HIS A 288 13.55 -15.71 -3.69
N LEU A 289 13.59 -14.66 -2.88
CA LEU A 289 13.35 -14.74 -1.44
C LEU A 289 11.93 -15.22 -1.12
N PHE A 290 10.92 -14.74 -1.88
CA PHE A 290 9.55 -15.27 -1.77
C PHE A 290 9.46 -16.75 -2.11
N LYS A 291 10.20 -17.24 -3.12
CA LYS A 291 10.26 -18.68 -3.44
C LYS A 291 10.83 -19.48 -2.26
N ILE A 292 11.91 -19.00 -1.64
CA ILE A 292 12.54 -19.67 -0.48
C ILE A 292 11.53 -19.77 0.67
N GLN A 293 10.95 -18.64 1.11
CA GLN A 293 10.01 -18.62 2.24
C GLN A 293 8.76 -19.46 1.97
N ASN A 294 8.21 -19.39 0.74
CA ASN A 294 7.08 -20.22 0.36
C ASN A 294 7.40 -21.73 0.39
N ASN A 295 8.62 -22.12 -0.01
CA ASN A 295 9.05 -23.52 0.03
C ASN A 295 9.18 -24.00 1.50
N ILE A 296 9.71 -23.17 2.41
CA ILE A 296 9.74 -23.45 3.84
C ILE A 296 8.31 -23.67 4.36
N ASN A 297 7.40 -22.73 4.05
CA ASN A 297 6.01 -22.79 4.52
C ASN A 297 5.27 -24.01 3.97
N LEU A 298 5.41 -24.35 2.68
CA LEU A 298 4.79 -25.55 2.10
C LEU A 298 5.21 -26.83 2.81
N TYR A 299 6.49 -26.94 3.20
CA TYR A 299 6.96 -28.09 3.94
C TYR A 299 6.40 -28.13 5.37
N LYS A 300 6.38 -27.01 6.07
CA LYS A 300 5.83 -26.86 7.43
C LYS A 300 4.32 -27.14 7.50
N GLU A 301 3.58 -26.74 6.45
CA GLU A 301 2.15 -27.00 6.28
C GLU A 301 1.85 -28.44 5.79
N GLU A 302 2.86 -29.31 5.70
CA GLU A 302 2.74 -30.70 5.22
C GLU A 302 2.25 -30.83 3.78
N ARG A 303 2.34 -29.77 2.97
CA ARG A 303 1.98 -29.73 1.54
C ARG A 303 3.10 -30.32 0.67
N TYR A 304 3.56 -31.50 1.02
CA TYR A 304 4.75 -32.14 0.43
C TYR A 304 4.67 -32.33 -1.09
N ASN A 305 3.51 -32.66 -1.63
CA ASN A 305 3.36 -32.83 -3.09
C ASN A 305 3.58 -31.54 -3.85
N GLU A 306 3.11 -30.42 -3.33
CA GLU A 306 3.31 -29.10 -3.92
C GLU A 306 4.76 -28.64 -3.75
N PHE A 307 5.33 -28.86 -2.57
CA PHE A 307 6.74 -28.61 -2.30
C PHE A 307 7.65 -29.33 -3.31
N LEU A 308 7.49 -30.65 -3.46
CA LEU A 308 8.32 -31.46 -4.37
C LEU A 308 8.16 -31.02 -5.83
N ARG A 309 6.95 -30.64 -6.23
CA ARG A 309 6.71 -30.13 -7.59
C ARG A 309 7.38 -28.77 -7.85
N LYS A 310 7.42 -27.88 -6.82
CA LYS A 310 8.01 -26.54 -6.97
C LYS A 310 9.52 -26.55 -6.89
N THR A 311 10.09 -27.40 -6.01
CA THR A 311 11.55 -27.50 -5.80
C THR A 311 12.22 -28.48 -6.75
N GLU A 312 11.46 -29.38 -7.37
CA GLU A 312 11.97 -30.53 -8.12
C GLU A 312 12.92 -31.41 -7.27
N TYR A 313 12.76 -31.36 -5.95
CA TYR A 313 13.59 -32.14 -5.02
C TYR A 313 13.30 -33.62 -5.18
N ARG A 314 14.34 -34.44 -5.32
CA ARG A 314 14.20 -35.88 -5.54
C ARG A 314 14.42 -36.65 -4.24
N ILE A 315 13.45 -37.48 -3.90
CA ILE A 315 13.50 -38.38 -2.74
C ILE A 315 13.52 -39.81 -3.28
N SER A 316 14.62 -40.52 -3.04
CA SER A 316 14.80 -41.89 -3.44
C SER A 316 14.90 -42.85 -2.24
N SER A 317 15.21 -42.33 -1.07
CA SER A 317 15.46 -43.13 0.14
C SER A 317 14.86 -42.44 1.39
N ILE A 318 14.86 -43.20 2.52
CA ILE A 318 14.52 -42.65 3.81
C ILE A 318 15.56 -41.62 4.28
N ALA A 319 16.82 -41.84 3.93
CA ALA A 319 17.90 -40.89 4.23
C ALA A 319 17.66 -39.52 3.56
N ASP A 320 17.17 -39.51 2.30
CA ASP A 320 16.85 -38.26 1.59
C ASP A 320 15.72 -37.50 2.30
N LYS A 321 14.72 -38.22 2.86
CA LYS A 321 13.65 -37.62 3.64
C LYS A 321 14.19 -36.96 4.91
N GLN A 322 15.10 -37.63 5.60
CA GLN A 322 15.71 -37.08 6.80
C GLN A 322 16.56 -35.87 6.48
N SER A 323 17.41 -35.96 5.44
CA SER A 323 18.23 -34.85 4.97
C SER A 323 17.38 -33.62 4.59
N LEU A 324 16.28 -33.84 3.86
CA LEU A 324 15.35 -32.75 3.53
C LEU A 324 14.74 -32.11 4.77
N LYS A 325 14.32 -32.92 5.74
CA LYS A 325 13.77 -32.42 7.00
C LYS A 325 14.80 -31.55 7.72
N ASP A 326 16.03 -32.03 7.86
CA ASP A 326 17.11 -31.31 8.54
C ASP A 326 17.47 -30.01 7.80
N THR A 327 17.47 -30.05 6.47
CA THR A 327 17.66 -28.84 5.62
C THR A 327 16.58 -27.78 5.88
N ILE A 328 15.30 -28.17 5.89
CA ILE A 328 14.21 -27.21 6.11
C ILE A 328 14.23 -26.66 7.54
N VAL A 329 14.52 -27.52 8.55
CA VAL A 329 14.68 -27.06 9.94
C VAL A 329 15.82 -26.04 10.06
N THR A 330 16.93 -26.28 9.39
CA THR A 330 18.06 -25.33 9.36
C THR A 330 17.65 -24.02 8.70
N LEU A 331 17.05 -24.06 7.50
CA LEU A 331 16.56 -22.85 6.81
C LEU A 331 15.57 -22.05 7.66
N ASP A 332 14.63 -22.71 8.33
CA ASP A 332 13.65 -22.07 9.19
C ASP A 332 14.30 -21.39 10.41
N SER A 333 15.47 -21.87 10.84
CA SER A 333 16.23 -21.30 11.96
C SER A 333 17.19 -20.16 11.56
N MET A 334 17.39 -19.89 10.24
CA MET A 334 18.35 -18.91 9.72
C MET A 334 17.83 -17.46 9.72
N SER A 335 16.84 -17.12 10.56
CA SER A 335 16.27 -15.77 10.60
C SER A 335 17.30 -14.68 10.93
N ASP A 336 18.29 -14.98 11.76
CA ASP A 336 19.35 -14.05 12.16
C ASP A 336 20.55 -14.02 11.19
N GLU A 337 20.62 -14.96 10.25
CA GLU A 337 21.65 -15.01 9.22
C GLU A 337 21.37 -13.98 8.12
N THR A 338 22.37 -13.70 7.29
CA THR A 338 22.21 -12.75 6.18
C THR A 338 21.35 -13.35 5.06
N ILE A 339 20.74 -12.47 4.28
CA ILE A 339 20.00 -12.89 3.06
C ILE A 339 20.90 -13.67 2.12
N GLU A 340 22.20 -13.32 1.99
CA GLU A 340 23.16 -14.05 1.19
C GLU A 340 23.33 -15.49 1.67
N ASP A 341 23.55 -15.69 2.98
CA ASP A 341 23.74 -17.02 3.58
C ASP A 341 22.51 -17.91 3.34
N VAL A 342 21.30 -17.34 3.49
CA VAL A 342 20.07 -18.09 3.25
C VAL A 342 19.88 -18.46 1.77
N ILE A 343 20.17 -17.54 0.85
CA ILE A 343 20.11 -17.81 -0.59
C ILE A 343 21.09 -18.92 -0.97
N ASP A 344 22.32 -18.85 -0.47
CA ASP A 344 23.37 -19.82 -0.77
C ASP A 344 23.02 -21.18 -0.18
N TYR A 345 22.62 -21.24 1.07
CA TYR A 345 22.18 -22.48 1.71
C TYR A 345 20.98 -23.12 0.99
N ALA A 346 20.00 -22.34 0.57
CA ALA A 346 18.84 -22.85 -0.16
C ALA A 346 19.21 -23.35 -1.56
N HIS A 347 20.17 -22.71 -2.22
CA HIS A 347 20.71 -23.14 -3.50
C HIS A 347 21.46 -24.45 -3.40
N ASP A 348 22.44 -24.54 -2.49
CA ASP A 348 23.33 -25.68 -2.31
C ASP A 348 22.59 -26.95 -1.90
N ASN A 349 21.51 -26.79 -1.14
CA ASN A 349 20.66 -27.90 -0.69
C ASN A 349 19.45 -28.17 -1.60
N GLY A 350 19.37 -27.53 -2.77
CA GLY A 350 18.35 -27.79 -3.80
C GLY A 350 16.93 -27.36 -3.44
N ILE A 351 16.75 -26.47 -2.43
CA ILE A 351 15.44 -25.95 -2.00
C ILE A 351 14.98 -24.80 -2.91
N CYS A 352 15.91 -23.95 -3.33
CA CYS A 352 15.65 -22.89 -4.31
C CYS A 352 16.92 -22.58 -5.10
N LYS A 353 16.99 -23.06 -6.34
CA LYS A 353 18.16 -22.85 -7.19
C LYS A 353 18.18 -21.43 -7.76
N LYS A 354 19.37 -20.83 -7.82
CA LYS A 354 19.62 -19.60 -8.57
C LYS A 354 19.38 -19.90 -10.05
N ASP A 355 18.50 -19.14 -10.69
CA ASP A 355 18.17 -19.29 -12.11
C ASP A 355 18.80 -18.16 -12.95
N ASP A 356 18.76 -18.28 -14.28
CA ASP A 356 19.36 -17.31 -15.22
C ASP A 356 18.83 -15.87 -14.99
N LYS A 357 17.58 -15.72 -14.50
CA LYS A 357 17.00 -14.40 -14.19
C LYS A 357 17.64 -13.81 -12.94
N PHE A 358 17.87 -14.63 -11.94
CA PHE A 358 18.58 -14.23 -10.72
C PHE A 358 20.03 -13.83 -11.05
N ASP A 359 20.74 -14.61 -11.86
CA ASP A 359 22.11 -14.29 -12.29
C ASP A 359 22.16 -13.00 -13.12
N THR A 360 21.15 -12.77 -13.96
CA THR A 360 21.01 -11.51 -14.70
C THR A 360 20.78 -10.33 -13.75
N PHE A 361 19.94 -10.52 -12.74
CA PHE A 361 19.73 -9.49 -11.71
C PHE A 361 21.03 -9.15 -10.96
N LEU A 362 21.79 -10.15 -10.55
CA LEU A 362 23.07 -9.96 -9.87
C LEU A 362 24.03 -9.09 -10.69
N ARG A 363 24.10 -9.32 -12.00
CA ARG A 363 24.97 -8.57 -12.92
C ARG A 363 24.45 -7.14 -13.16
N ASP A 364 23.14 -6.99 -13.40
CA ASP A 364 22.56 -5.73 -13.86
C ASP A 364 22.19 -4.80 -12.70
N LYS A 365 22.02 -5.34 -11.49
CA LYS A 365 21.66 -4.62 -10.26
C LYS A 365 22.57 -4.99 -9.08
N GLU A 366 23.86 -5.19 -9.33
CA GLU A 366 24.85 -5.55 -8.32
C GLU A 366 24.83 -4.59 -7.12
N TYR A 367 24.70 -3.29 -7.37
CA TYR A 367 24.58 -2.27 -6.31
C TYR A 367 23.45 -2.60 -5.33
N VAL A 368 22.27 -2.94 -5.84
CA VAL A 368 21.10 -3.28 -5.00
C VAL A 368 21.35 -4.56 -4.22
N TYR A 369 21.87 -5.59 -4.90
CA TYR A 369 22.19 -6.86 -4.26
C TYR A 369 23.20 -6.69 -3.13
N THR A 370 24.23 -5.87 -3.34
CA THR A 370 25.28 -5.62 -2.33
C THR A 370 24.71 -5.00 -1.06
N GLN A 371 23.65 -4.18 -1.16
CA GLN A 371 22.97 -3.63 0.00
C GLN A 371 22.07 -4.68 0.68
N VAL A 372 21.23 -5.36 -0.10
CA VAL A 372 20.23 -6.30 0.43
C VAL A 372 20.85 -7.56 1.01
N LYS A 373 21.92 -8.10 0.41
CA LYS A 373 22.54 -9.36 0.82
C LYS A 373 23.04 -9.38 2.26
N ARG A 374 23.41 -8.21 2.81
CA ARG A 374 23.95 -8.05 4.18
C ARG A 374 22.85 -7.95 5.25
N ILE A 375 21.60 -7.75 4.83
CA ILE A 375 20.46 -7.63 5.74
C ILE A 375 20.13 -9.02 6.31
N LYS A 376 19.70 -9.05 7.58
CA LYS A 376 19.21 -10.28 8.20
C LYS A 376 17.97 -10.79 7.47
N PHE A 377 17.87 -12.09 7.30
CA PHE A 377 16.71 -12.72 6.65
C PHE A 377 15.39 -12.45 7.41
N GLN A 378 15.45 -12.26 8.72
CA GLN A 378 14.30 -11.84 9.55
C GLN A 378 13.61 -10.58 9.00
N VAL A 379 14.35 -9.61 8.47
CA VAL A 379 13.78 -8.37 7.91
C VAL A 379 12.93 -8.68 6.67
N PHE A 380 13.40 -9.62 5.83
CA PHE A 380 12.60 -10.10 4.72
C PHE A 380 11.38 -10.93 5.17
N GLN A 381 11.54 -11.78 6.18
CA GLN A 381 10.43 -12.56 6.74
C GLN A 381 9.33 -11.65 7.30
N ASN A 382 9.71 -10.57 7.96
CA ASN A 382 8.77 -9.55 8.46
C ASN A 382 7.99 -8.90 7.31
N LEU A 383 8.65 -8.56 6.21
CA LEU A 383 8.00 -8.09 4.99
C LEU A 383 7.04 -9.14 4.42
N PHE A 384 7.48 -10.39 4.34
CA PHE A 384 6.68 -11.49 3.83
C PHE A 384 5.38 -11.65 4.65
N TYR A 385 5.48 -11.74 5.97
CA TYR A 385 4.33 -11.88 6.85
C TYR A 385 3.39 -10.68 6.78
N TYR A 386 3.94 -9.46 6.65
CA TYR A 386 3.14 -8.27 6.43
C TYR A 386 2.33 -8.33 5.12
N LEU A 387 2.95 -8.72 4.02
CA LEU A 387 2.30 -8.77 2.71
C LEU A 387 1.25 -9.88 2.62
N GLU A 388 1.49 -11.01 3.27
CA GLU A 388 0.54 -12.13 3.37
C GLU A 388 -0.60 -11.87 4.39
N GLY A 389 -0.55 -10.75 5.14
CA GLY A 389 -1.62 -10.34 6.04
C GLY A 389 -1.58 -10.97 7.43
N TYR A 390 -0.47 -11.62 7.80
CA TYR A 390 -0.28 -12.25 9.12
C TYR A 390 0.07 -11.26 10.24
N THR A 391 0.20 -9.98 9.93
CA THR A 391 0.49 -8.93 10.91
C THR A 391 -0.73 -8.05 11.17
N PRO A 392 -0.81 -7.36 12.31
CA PRO A 392 -1.89 -6.41 12.59
C PRO A 392 -1.83 -5.17 11.69
N PHE A 393 -0.71 -4.93 11.01
CA PHE A 393 -0.52 -3.74 10.18
C PHE A 393 -1.23 -3.86 8.83
N SER A 394 -1.85 -2.76 8.40
CA SER A 394 -2.39 -2.63 7.04
C SER A 394 -2.34 -1.18 6.58
N THR A 395 -2.22 -0.97 5.27
CA THR A 395 -2.49 0.37 4.74
C THR A 395 -4.00 0.65 4.75
N GLN A 396 -4.35 1.92 4.94
CA GLN A 396 -5.74 2.40 4.93
C GLN A 396 -6.45 2.07 3.60
N HIS A 397 -5.72 1.93 2.50
CA HIS A 397 -6.28 1.56 1.21
C HIS A 397 -6.57 0.05 1.08
N LYS A 398 -5.70 -0.79 1.63
CA LYS A 398 -5.84 -2.25 1.53
C LYS A 398 -7.00 -2.80 2.36
N ILE A 399 -7.49 -2.01 3.33
CA ILE A 399 -8.52 -2.45 4.28
C ILE A 399 -9.93 -2.49 3.68
N LYS A 400 -10.14 -1.94 2.48
CA LYS A 400 -11.46 -1.90 1.84
C LYS A 400 -12.01 -3.32 1.66
N GLY A 401 -13.28 -3.51 2.02
CA GLY A 401 -13.93 -4.83 1.97
C GLY A 401 -13.70 -5.74 3.19
N ALA A 402 -12.72 -5.42 4.05
CA ALA A 402 -12.46 -6.19 5.28
C ALA A 402 -13.20 -5.58 6.50
N GLU A 403 -13.24 -6.33 7.61
CA GLU A 403 -13.80 -5.91 8.89
C GLU A 403 -13.12 -6.62 10.06
N PHE A 404 -12.98 -5.94 11.19
CA PHE A 404 -12.24 -6.43 12.36
C PHE A 404 -12.96 -6.03 13.65
N ASP A 405 -12.74 -6.79 14.70
CA ASP A 405 -13.31 -6.48 16.01
C ASP A 405 -12.70 -5.17 16.55
N ASN A 406 -11.39 -5.02 16.42
CA ASN A 406 -10.62 -3.88 16.90
C ASN A 406 -9.90 -3.18 15.75
N VAL A 407 -10.12 -1.89 15.61
CA VAL A 407 -9.47 -1.05 14.58
C VAL A 407 -8.80 0.16 15.21
N LEU A 408 -7.50 0.27 15.04
CA LEU A 408 -6.69 1.43 15.40
C LEU A 408 -6.32 2.21 14.14
N VAL A 409 -6.81 3.43 14.01
CA VAL A 409 -6.50 4.31 12.86
C VAL A 409 -5.47 5.34 13.29
N VAL A 410 -4.29 5.31 12.67
CA VAL A 410 -3.23 6.29 12.92
C VAL A 410 -3.33 7.41 11.88
N LEU A 411 -3.53 8.64 12.36
CA LEU A 411 -3.66 9.83 11.53
C LEU A 411 -2.28 10.47 11.32
N ASP A 412 -1.53 9.93 10.38
CA ASP A 412 -0.25 10.46 9.91
C ASP A 412 -0.26 10.48 8.37
N ASN A 413 0.10 11.62 7.79
CA ASN A 413 0.10 11.79 6.34
C ASN A 413 1.27 11.06 5.64
N GLY A 414 2.31 10.61 6.38
CA GLY A 414 3.48 9.92 5.84
C GLY A 414 4.18 10.71 4.73
N ASN A 415 4.16 12.05 4.81
CA ASN A 415 4.64 12.98 3.78
C ASN A 415 3.95 12.83 2.41
N TRP A 416 2.80 12.14 2.35
CA TRP A 416 2.06 11.96 1.11
C TRP A 416 1.11 13.13 0.85
N ASN A 417 1.45 13.96 -0.11
CA ASN A 417 0.76 15.23 -0.44
C ASN A 417 -0.67 15.07 -0.98
N LYS A 418 -1.11 13.83 -1.26
CA LYS A 418 -2.48 13.53 -1.72
C LYS A 418 -3.50 13.47 -0.59
N TYR A 419 -3.07 13.34 0.65
CA TYR A 419 -3.89 13.25 1.86
C TYR A 419 -3.42 14.25 2.89
N ASN A 420 -4.34 14.75 3.70
CA ASN A 420 -4.01 15.64 4.81
C ASN A 420 -5.10 15.57 5.88
N PHE A 421 -4.81 14.91 6.99
CA PHE A 421 -5.76 14.77 8.11
C PHE A 421 -5.98 16.08 8.85
N GLU A 422 -5.02 17.02 8.82
CA GLU A 422 -5.22 18.35 9.36
C GLU A 422 -6.30 19.12 8.58
N TYR A 423 -6.29 19.03 7.23
CA TYR A 423 -7.35 19.64 6.41
C TYR A 423 -8.73 19.08 6.73
N LEU A 424 -8.80 17.77 7.02
CA LEU A 424 -10.04 17.11 7.36
C LEU A 424 -10.63 17.61 8.72
N MET A 425 -9.76 17.80 9.70
CA MET A 425 -10.17 18.12 11.06
C MET A 425 -10.13 19.63 11.38
N ASN A 426 -9.48 20.44 10.55
CA ASN A 426 -9.37 21.88 10.71
C ASN A 426 -9.53 22.59 9.37
N VAL A 427 -10.78 22.77 8.92
CA VAL A 427 -11.08 23.37 7.60
C VAL A 427 -10.68 24.85 7.56
N GLU A 428 -10.61 25.55 8.70
CA GLU A 428 -10.27 26.97 8.80
C GLU A 428 -8.82 27.26 8.38
N ILE A 429 -7.96 26.24 8.36
CA ILE A 429 -6.58 26.36 7.84
C ILE A 429 -6.53 26.84 6.38
N PHE A 430 -7.64 26.67 5.64
CA PHE A 430 -7.75 27.08 4.22
C PHE A 430 -7.35 28.53 4.01
N ASP A 431 -7.77 29.45 4.89
CA ASP A 431 -7.52 30.89 4.73
C ASP A 431 -6.03 31.24 4.76
N GLY A 432 -5.24 30.50 5.55
CA GLY A 432 -3.77 30.65 5.67
C GLY A 432 -2.95 29.99 4.58
N LEU A 433 -3.57 29.20 3.67
CA LEU A 433 -2.84 28.45 2.66
C LEU A 433 -2.38 29.34 1.50
N THR A 434 -1.26 28.94 0.86
CA THR A 434 -0.80 29.53 -0.41
C THR A 434 -1.79 29.23 -1.54
N THR A 435 -1.80 30.06 -2.60
CA THR A 435 -2.69 29.88 -3.77
C THR A 435 -2.59 28.47 -4.38
N LEU A 436 -1.39 27.92 -4.45
CA LEU A 436 -1.17 26.56 -4.97
C LEU A 436 -1.82 25.48 -4.07
N LYS A 437 -1.70 25.61 -2.76
CA LYS A 437 -2.34 24.67 -1.81
C LYS A 437 -3.86 24.82 -1.82
N LYS A 438 -4.38 26.04 -1.93
CA LYS A 438 -5.83 26.33 -2.04
C LYS A 438 -6.45 25.63 -3.25
N SER A 439 -5.78 25.61 -4.40
CA SER A 439 -6.31 24.98 -5.62
C SER A 439 -6.49 23.46 -5.53
N SER A 440 -5.78 22.79 -4.64
CA SER A 440 -5.88 21.35 -4.41
C SER A 440 -6.62 20.96 -3.13
N PHE A 441 -7.00 21.94 -2.31
CA PHE A 441 -7.53 21.71 -0.96
C PHE A 441 -8.78 20.82 -0.93
N GLU A 442 -9.81 21.16 -1.70
CA GLU A 442 -11.06 20.39 -1.72
C GLU A 442 -10.85 18.95 -2.18
N LYS A 443 -9.99 18.76 -3.19
CA LYS A 443 -9.67 17.41 -3.68
C LYS A 443 -8.97 16.57 -2.61
N ILE A 444 -8.03 17.17 -1.87
CA ILE A 444 -7.31 16.50 -0.78
C ILE A 444 -8.26 16.24 0.37
N LEU A 445 -9.09 17.23 0.76
CA LEU A 445 -10.07 17.11 1.83
C LEU A 445 -11.04 15.95 1.56
N ASN A 446 -11.69 15.95 0.40
CA ASN A 446 -12.65 14.92 0.02
C ASN A 446 -12.05 13.51 0.01
N ARG A 447 -10.81 13.40 -0.49
CA ARG A 447 -10.08 12.12 -0.50
C ARG A 447 -9.75 11.65 0.91
N THR A 448 -9.27 12.57 1.75
CA THR A 448 -8.92 12.26 3.15
C THR A 448 -10.16 11.87 3.96
N GLN A 449 -11.28 12.53 3.72
CA GLN A 449 -12.55 12.20 4.36
C GLN A 449 -13.04 10.80 3.98
N LYS A 450 -12.97 10.44 2.71
CA LYS A 450 -13.39 9.13 2.24
C LYS A 450 -12.51 8.02 2.80
N ILE A 451 -11.18 8.17 2.81
CA ILE A 451 -10.29 7.15 3.38
C ILE A 451 -10.52 7.02 4.89
N PHE A 452 -10.72 8.12 5.61
CA PHE A 452 -11.02 8.09 7.04
C PHE A 452 -12.36 7.42 7.32
N TYR A 453 -13.42 7.74 6.55
CA TYR A 453 -14.70 7.06 6.62
C TYR A 453 -14.57 5.55 6.41
N VAL A 454 -13.82 5.13 5.38
CA VAL A 454 -13.57 3.71 5.12
C VAL A 454 -12.90 3.06 6.32
N CYS A 455 -11.85 3.66 6.89
CA CYS A 455 -11.14 3.12 8.04
C CYS A 455 -12.05 2.96 9.27
N CYS A 456 -12.81 4.01 9.62
CA CYS A 456 -13.68 3.98 10.78
C CYS A 456 -14.77 2.90 10.66
N THR A 457 -15.33 2.72 9.47
CA THR A 457 -16.39 1.74 9.22
C THR A 457 -15.92 0.28 9.14
N ARG A 458 -14.64 0.00 9.39
CA ARG A 458 -14.12 -1.39 9.47
C ARG A 458 -14.29 -2.01 10.85
N ALA A 459 -14.55 -1.21 11.89
CA ALA A 459 -14.69 -1.69 13.25
C ALA A 459 -16.05 -2.37 13.49
N LYS A 460 -16.04 -3.59 14.03
CA LYS A 460 -17.22 -4.33 14.48
C LYS A 460 -17.54 -4.12 15.95
N GLU A 461 -16.53 -3.76 16.76
CA GLU A 461 -16.70 -3.54 18.20
C GLU A 461 -15.99 -2.28 18.69
N ASN A 462 -14.68 -2.16 18.44
CA ASN A 462 -13.87 -1.09 18.99
C ASN A 462 -13.16 -0.30 17.89
N LEU A 463 -13.32 1.02 17.91
CA LEU A 463 -12.61 1.96 17.07
C LEU A 463 -11.77 2.90 17.92
N VAL A 464 -10.49 2.93 17.70
CA VAL A 464 -9.57 3.92 18.25
C VAL A 464 -8.92 4.71 17.14
N VAL A 465 -8.89 6.03 17.28
CA VAL A 465 -8.16 6.93 16.39
C VAL A 465 -7.05 7.58 17.19
N PHE A 466 -5.85 7.63 16.63
CA PHE A 466 -4.68 8.27 17.23
C PHE A 466 -4.15 9.40 16.37
N TYR A 467 -3.89 10.55 16.99
CA TYR A 467 -3.25 11.71 16.35
C TYR A 467 -2.07 12.21 17.20
N ASN A 468 -0.90 12.31 16.58
CA ASN A 468 0.27 12.87 17.25
C ASN A 468 0.32 14.39 17.08
N LEU A 469 0.46 15.14 18.18
CA LEU A 469 0.56 16.61 18.22
C LEU A 469 -0.55 17.35 17.45
N PRO A 470 -1.85 17.15 17.78
CA PRO A 470 -2.92 17.91 17.16
C PRO A 470 -2.92 19.38 17.63
N SER A 471 -3.38 20.26 16.74
CA SER A 471 -3.78 21.63 17.16
C SER A 471 -5.07 21.60 17.99
N ASP A 472 -5.34 22.69 18.73
CA ASP A 472 -6.57 22.81 19.51
C ASP A 472 -7.84 22.66 18.63
N ALA A 473 -7.80 23.18 17.39
CA ALA A 473 -8.90 23.02 16.43
C ALA A 473 -9.17 21.55 16.08
N ILE A 474 -8.14 20.73 15.97
CA ILE A 474 -8.26 19.27 15.74
C ILE A 474 -8.90 18.60 16.96
N ILE A 475 -8.48 18.98 18.18
CA ILE A 475 -9.03 18.44 19.43
C ILE A 475 -10.51 18.78 19.55
N GLU A 476 -10.90 20.02 19.28
CA GLU A 476 -12.32 20.43 19.31
C GLU A 476 -13.15 19.70 18.24
N LYS A 477 -12.61 19.51 17.04
CA LYS A 477 -13.27 18.71 16.01
C LYS A 477 -13.41 17.24 16.42
N ALA A 478 -12.40 16.68 17.06
CA ALA A 478 -12.47 15.33 17.61
C ALA A 478 -13.58 15.20 18.67
N LYS A 479 -13.71 16.17 19.60
CA LYS A 479 -14.81 16.21 20.58
C LYS A 479 -16.17 16.23 19.92
N MET A 480 -16.34 17.00 18.84
CA MET A 480 -17.58 17.04 18.07
C MET A 480 -17.94 15.69 17.44
N TRP A 481 -16.92 14.94 16.98
CA TRP A 481 -17.15 13.67 16.30
C TRP A 481 -17.28 12.48 17.25
N PHE A 482 -16.42 12.41 18.26
CA PHE A 482 -16.32 11.27 19.17
C PHE A 482 -17.08 11.46 20.49
N GLY A 483 -17.42 12.69 20.86
CA GLY A 483 -17.93 13.06 22.19
C GLY A 483 -16.79 13.49 23.12
N GLU A 484 -17.06 14.41 24.05
CA GLU A 484 -16.05 15.04 24.90
C GLU A 484 -15.31 14.01 25.78
N ASP A 485 -16.06 13.07 26.37
CA ASP A 485 -15.51 12.01 27.25
C ASP A 485 -14.66 10.96 26.52
N ASN A 486 -14.73 10.89 25.19
CA ASN A 486 -14.02 9.95 24.36
C ASN A 486 -12.75 10.53 23.72
N VAL A 487 -12.40 11.79 24.00
CA VAL A 487 -11.17 12.44 23.51
C VAL A 487 -10.18 12.53 24.66
N ILE A 488 -9.13 11.73 24.55
CA ILE A 488 -8.21 11.42 25.67
C ILE A 488 -6.79 11.81 25.29
N ARG A 489 -6.16 12.61 26.16
CA ARG A 489 -4.72 12.90 26.08
C ARG A 489 -3.92 11.77 26.73
N ILE A 490 -2.84 11.36 26.10
CA ILE A 490 -1.86 10.40 26.63
C ILE A 490 -0.51 11.07 26.81
#